data_65a33de1bab26db885d68cd6e421c4e5
#
_entry.id   65a33de1bab26db885d68cd6e421c4e5
#
_cell.length_a   1.000
_cell.length_b   1.000
_cell.length_c   1.000
_cell.angle_alpha   90.00
_cell.angle_beta   90.00
_cell.angle_gamma   90.00
#
_symmetry.space_group_name_H-M   'P 1'
#
loop_
_entity.id
_entity.type
_entity.pdbx_description
1 polymer ?
#
loop_
_entity_poly.entity_id
_entity_poly.type
_entity_poly.pdbx_seq_one_letter_code
_entity_poly.pdbx_strand_id
1 'polypeptide(L)'
;MKRSYSQVSFYRSLPLWVGLLSLLFVSCKDDEPVTPFVRLLENQKMFSTLFDNDITYAVLLPDGYDQSTDSYPVVYLLHGYGDTERAWYTSGGLQYYADQYTDAGAIVPMIYVMPAAYYSYYVNKFSGDYPYMDMMTDELVPTIDSLFRTVKDKSARAVMGYSMGGYGALMLPSLNPDVFSVGVPLSMSFRTDEQYIEEPQDVFNSQWANLFGGFGATGTARLTDYYIQHSPFHYFGTGDLTRFDELKFLIDCGDNEETLSITSDELHTFMKDHAIKHEYRVRNGGHSFEYWKKSYPEAFRFISNAFENIPHPDEPAPATIGSLIDESVIETHQVQGLPVKVMTPVDYVISSANFPVLYLLHDTDDGQHDENLISTFSLLRNNMVSGKLTKSIVVEIPVGTMEISAALMMEIIGLIDTGYHTISNRQGRVLLGNEAGGTLATTLVLDNPQVFSSCYLYNALLPDVSIGATGEVFYYQDVTDECSAFRGNHQLYAEIRNEDIDYEYRVRQGSQNYQAFLNGLSESISSIKETLMN
;
A
#
# COMPACT_ATOMS: atom_id res chain seq x y z
N MET A 1 -3.16 56.88 38.71
CA MET A 1 -4.16 57.70 39.45
C MET A 1 -4.88 56.81 40.44
N LYS A 2 -4.78 57.15 41.70
CA LYS A 2 -5.39 56.55 42.88
C LYS A 2 -6.91 56.81 42.93
N ARG A 3 -7.68 55.88 43.56
CA ARG A 3 -8.79 56.01 44.47
C ARG A 3 -9.46 54.66 44.62
N SER A 4 -9.52 53.89 45.67
CA SER A 4 -9.72 53.92 47.11
C SER A 4 -11.20 54.17 47.54
N TYR A 5 -11.59 53.33 48.52
CA TYR A 5 -12.73 53.39 49.48
C TYR A 5 -14.02 52.67 49.00
N SER A 6 -14.82 51.97 49.85
CA SER A 6 -14.82 51.85 51.34
C SER A 6 -15.70 50.67 51.76
N GLN A 7 -15.43 50.14 52.94
CA GLN A 7 -16.23 49.20 53.73
C GLN A 7 -17.59 49.79 54.18
N VAL A 8 -18.58 48.92 54.35
CA VAL A 8 -19.59 49.08 55.38
C VAL A 8 -19.96 47.75 56.01
N SER A 9 -19.76 47.65 57.29
CA SER A 9 -20.12 46.59 58.22
C SER A 9 -21.55 46.79 58.72
N PHE A 10 -22.33 45.70 58.85
CA PHE A 10 -23.49 45.70 59.77
C PHE A 10 -23.59 44.34 60.47
N TYR A 11 -23.42 44.40 61.76
CA TYR A 11 -23.77 43.38 62.75
C TYR A 11 -25.30 43.29 62.93
N ARG A 12 -25.84 42.06 63.03
CA ARG A 12 -26.99 41.74 63.89
C ARG A 12 -27.03 40.25 64.28
N SER A 13 -27.07 40.07 65.55
CA SER A 13 -27.27 39.01 66.54
C SER A 13 -28.15 37.82 66.26
N LEU A 14 -27.66 36.70 66.82
CA LEU A 14 -28.17 35.33 67.07
C LEU A 14 -29.67 35.21 67.48
N PRO A 15 -30.22 33.93 67.34
CA PRO A 15 -30.14 33.04 68.50
C PRO A 15 -29.74 31.56 68.18
N LEU A 16 -29.22 30.91 69.22
CA LEU A 16 -28.89 29.50 69.35
C LEU A 16 -30.09 28.60 69.10
N TRP A 17 -29.83 27.54 68.23
CA TRP A 17 -30.56 26.29 68.35
C TRP A 17 -29.51 25.16 68.45
N VAL A 18 -29.53 24.45 69.57
CA VAL A 18 -28.77 23.23 69.83
C VAL A 18 -29.52 22.10 69.17
N GLY A 19 -28.99 21.63 68.06
CA GLY A 19 -29.43 20.40 67.37
C GLY A 19 -28.31 19.35 67.43
N LEU A 20 -28.59 18.28 68.14
CA LEU A 20 -27.71 17.09 68.22
C LEU A 20 -27.48 16.52 66.87
N LEU A 21 -26.28 16.71 66.25
CA LEU A 21 -25.86 16.08 65.00
C LEU A 21 -25.04 14.88 65.35
N SER A 22 -25.62 13.69 65.20
CA SER A 22 -24.93 12.41 65.20
C SER A 22 -23.97 12.36 63.99
N LEU A 23 -22.66 12.45 64.25
CA LEU A 23 -21.57 12.24 63.28
C LEU A 23 -21.59 10.77 62.84
N LEU A 24 -22.20 10.48 61.70
CA LEU A 24 -21.90 9.30 60.92
C LEU A 24 -20.53 9.50 60.27
N PHE A 25 -19.50 8.90 60.87
CA PHE A 25 -18.23 8.69 60.16
C PHE A 25 -18.47 7.75 58.98
N VAL A 26 -18.74 8.30 57.79
CA VAL A 26 -18.52 7.60 56.55
C VAL A 26 -17.00 7.54 56.35
N SER A 27 -16.42 6.40 56.63
CA SER A 27 -15.04 6.10 56.23
C SER A 27 -15.02 6.10 54.70
N CYS A 28 -14.62 7.21 54.09
CA CYS A 28 -14.08 7.17 52.75
C CYS A 28 -12.85 6.30 52.83
N LYS A 29 -12.93 5.07 52.28
CA LYS A 29 -11.73 4.41 51.82
C LYS A 29 -11.12 5.36 50.80
N ASP A 30 -9.95 5.89 51.08
CA ASP A 30 -9.11 6.48 50.08
C ASP A 30 -8.87 5.39 49.04
N ASP A 31 -9.55 5.48 47.92
CA ASP A 31 -9.19 4.70 46.74
C ASP A 31 -7.78 5.16 46.40
N GLU A 32 -6.78 4.30 46.64
CA GLU A 32 -5.45 4.57 46.15
C GLU A 32 -5.56 4.88 44.66
N PRO A 33 -4.87 5.90 44.15
CA PRO A 33 -4.93 6.25 42.75
C PRO A 33 -4.50 5.03 41.96
N VAL A 34 -5.44 4.42 41.21
CA VAL A 34 -5.16 3.30 40.32
C VAL A 34 -4.13 3.81 39.32
N THR A 35 -2.90 3.40 39.47
CA THR A 35 -1.87 3.72 38.48
C THR A 35 -2.29 3.08 37.16
N PRO A 36 -2.46 3.85 36.07
CA PRO A 36 -2.87 3.28 34.79
C PRO A 36 -1.92 2.15 34.39
N PHE A 37 -2.47 1.04 33.94
CA PHE A 37 -1.67 -0.08 33.44
C PHE A 37 -0.87 0.37 32.21
N VAL A 38 0.46 0.20 32.28
CA VAL A 38 1.35 0.58 31.18
C VAL A 38 1.34 -0.55 30.16
N ARG A 39 0.75 -0.29 28.99
CA ARG A 39 0.62 -1.27 27.91
C ARG A 39 1.85 -1.36 27.02
N LEU A 40 2.56 -0.25 26.81
CA LEU A 40 3.82 -0.23 26.06
C LEU A 40 5.00 -0.47 27.01
N LEU A 41 5.56 -1.66 26.94
CA LEU A 41 6.70 -2.09 27.72
C LEU A 41 7.99 -1.86 26.92
N GLU A 42 8.63 -0.72 27.14
CA GLU A 42 9.87 -0.34 26.47
C GLU A 42 11.10 -0.98 27.11
N ASN A 43 12.19 -1.12 26.35
CA ASN A 43 13.52 -1.54 26.83
C ASN A 43 13.50 -2.85 27.63
N GLN A 44 12.65 -3.79 27.25
CA GLN A 44 12.66 -5.12 27.81
C GLN A 44 13.94 -5.84 27.40
N LYS A 45 14.39 -6.78 28.22
CA LYS A 45 15.62 -7.52 27.97
C LYS A 45 15.40 -9.01 28.15
N MET A 46 16.01 -9.79 27.29
CA MET A 46 16.13 -11.22 27.38
C MET A 46 17.61 -11.58 27.25
N PHE A 47 18.14 -12.39 28.18
CA PHE A 47 19.49 -12.94 28.00
C PHE A 47 19.43 -14.02 26.93
N SER A 48 20.21 -13.84 25.86
CA SER A 48 20.36 -14.84 24.80
C SER A 48 21.57 -15.69 25.07
N THR A 49 21.38 -17.00 25.12
CA THR A 49 22.47 -17.96 25.26
C THR A 49 23.27 -18.10 23.96
N LEU A 50 22.65 -17.83 22.84
CA LEU A 50 23.29 -17.84 21.51
C LEU A 50 24.23 -16.66 21.30
N PHE A 51 23.94 -15.52 21.93
CA PHE A 51 24.78 -14.31 21.85
C PHE A 51 25.66 -14.08 23.08
N ASP A 52 25.45 -14.83 24.18
CA ASP A 52 26.02 -14.56 25.49
C ASP A 52 25.85 -13.08 25.92
N ASN A 53 24.68 -12.51 25.62
CA ASN A 53 24.38 -11.10 25.86
C ASN A 53 22.85 -10.86 25.93
N ASP A 54 22.47 -9.68 26.48
CA ASP A 54 21.08 -9.22 26.49
C ASP A 54 20.64 -8.80 25.12
N ILE A 55 19.48 -9.29 24.68
CA ILE A 55 18.73 -8.81 23.52
C ILE A 55 17.62 -7.88 24.00
N THR A 56 17.57 -6.68 23.44
CA THR A 56 16.55 -5.69 23.76
C THR A 56 15.33 -5.86 22.86
N TYR A 57 14.14 -5.68 23.44
CA TYR A 57 12.87 -5.67 22.70
C TYR A 57 11.86 -4.75 23.37
N ALA A 58 10.79 -4.41 22.70
CA ALA A 58 9.62 -3.75 23.26
C ALA A 58 8.37 -4.59 23.03
N VAL A 59 7.33 -4.39 23.86
CA VAL A 59 6.04 -5.08 23.72
C VAL A 59 4.92 -4.06 23.88
N LEU A 60 3.95 -4.10 22.97
CA LEU A 60 2.67 -3.41 23.13
C LEU A 60 1.59 -4.46 23.43
N LEU A 61 0.96 -4.34 24.59
CA LEU A 61 -0.17 -5.17 25.00
C LEU A 61 -1.50 -4.57 24.52
N PRO A 62 -2.51 -5.38 24.18
CA PRO A 62 -3.81 -4.89 23.79
C PRO A 62 -4.52 -4.15 24.94
N ASP A 63 -5.50 -3.31 24.60
CA ASP A 63 -6.30 -2.66 25.63
C ASP A 63 -7.08 -3.68 26.47
N GLY A 64 -7.24 -3.40 27.78
CA GLY A 64 -7.89 -4.34 28.72
C GLY A 64 -7.07 -5.61 29.02
N TYR A 65 -5.82 -5.71 28.60
CA TYR A 65 -4.98 -6.89 28.87
C TYR A 65 -4.92 -7.24 30.35
N ASP A 66 -4.78 -6.29 31.27
CA ASP A 66 -4.72 -6.49 32.72
C ASP A 66 -6.06 -6.93 33.35
N GLN A 67 -7.17 -6.69 32.63
CA GLN A 67 -8.52 -7.02 33.08
C GLN A 67 -9.06 -8.33 32.49
N SER A 68 -8.39 -8.90 31.49
CA SER A 68 -8.75 -10.15 30.84
C SER A 68 -7.85 -11.31 31.28
N THR A 69 -8.37 -12.53 31.13
CA THR A 69 -7.59 -13.79 31.25
C THR A 69 -7.34 -14.43 29.88
N ASP A 70 -7.74 -13.79 28.80
CA ASP A 70 -7.64 -14.30 27.45
C ASP A 70 -6.19 -14.42 26.98
N SER A 71 -5.95 -15.33 26.05
CA SER A 71 -4.71 -15.41 25.29
C SER A 71 -4.85 -14.70 23.94
N TYR A 72 -3.79 -14.06 23.51
CA TYR A 72 -3.78 -13.19 22.34
C TYR A 72 -2.83 -13.70 21.26
N PRO A 73 -3.14 -13.53 19.98
CA PRO A 73 -2.19 -13.74 18.90
C PRO A 73 -1.04 -12.72 18.98
N VAL A 74 0.09 -13.03 18.35
CA VAL A 74 1.31 -12.24 18.43
C VAL A 74 1.77 -11.80 17.04
N VAL A 75 2.08 -10.52 16.90
CA VAL A 75 2.72 -9.96 15.71
C VAL A 75 4.13 -9.49 16.05
N TYR A 76 5.13 -10.05 15.39
CA TYR A 76 6.52 -9.60 15.50
C TYR A 76 6.78 -8.50 14.47
N LEU A 77 7.06 -7.29 14.96
CA LEU A 77 7.25 -6.09 14.14
C LEU A 77 8.75 -5.80 13.95
N LEU A 78 9.22 -5.95 12.74
CA LEU A 78 10.63 -5.90 12.37
C LEU A 78 11.00 -4.51 11.81
N HIS A 79 12.04 -3.88 12.38
CA HIS A 79 12.51 -2.56 11.95
C HIS A 79 13.47 -2.62 10.76
N GLY A 80 13.70 -1.47 10.10
CA GLY A 80 14.61 -1.31 8.98
C GLY A 80 16.08 -1.19 9.39
N TYR A 81 16.97 -1.21 8.39
CA TYR A 81 18.42 -1.09 8.56
C TYR A 81 18.79 0.23 9.24
N GLY A 82 19.53 0.15 10.35
CA GLY A 82 19.95 1.31 11.13
C GLY A 82 18.92 1.86 12.12
N ASP A 83 17.70 1.30 12.15
CA ASP A 83 16.68 1.60 13.15
C ASP A 83 16.83 0.72 14.41
N THR A 84 15.84 0.82 15.30
CA THR A 84 15.78 0.06 16.55
C THR A 84 14.36 -0.46 16.80
N GLU A 85 14.19 -1.26 17.84
CA GLU A 85 12.89 -1.74 18.36
C GLU A 85 11.88 -0.60 18.62
N ARG A 86 12.35 0.65 18.73
CA ARG A 86 11.53 1.82 19.03
C ARG A 86 10.78 2.38 17.83
N ALA A 87 11.28 2.14 16.62
CA ALA A 87 10.80 2.80 15.41
C ALA A 87 9.28 2.64 15.19
N TRP A 88 8.73 1.46 15.46
CA TRP A 88 7.32 1.17 15.29
C TRP A 88 6.41 2.00 16.22
N TYR A 89 6.80 2.22 17.45
CA TYR A 89 5.95 2.98 18.38
C TYR A 89 6.26 4.48 18.38
N THR A 90 7.48 4.91 18.06
CA THR A 90 7.81 6.34 17.97
C THR A 90 7.41 6.94 16.63
N SER A 91 7.94 6.43 15.51
CA SER A 91 7.67 6.94 14.16
C SER A 91 6.45 6.30 13.52
N GLY A 92 6.22 5.00 13.78
CA GLY A 92 5.08 4.24 13.24
C GLY A 92 3.74 4.58 13.90
N GLY A 93 3.73 5.07 15.14
CA GLY A 93 2.49 5.36 15.86
C GLY A 93 1.68 4.10 16.19
N LEU A 94 2.36 2.97 16.37
CA LEU A 94 1.76 1.63 16.50
C LEU A 94 0.56 1.58 17.44
N GLN A 95 0.70 2.12 18.67
CA GLN A 95 -0.37 2.06 19.67
C GLN A 95 -1.65 2.74 19.17
N TYR A 96 -1.52 3.92 18.56
CA TYR A 96 -2.68 4.67 18.04
C TYR A 96 -3.45 3.86 16.98
N TYR A 97 -2.74 3.26 16.01
CA TYR A 97 -3.39 2.50 14.93
C TYR A 97 -3.94 1.16 15.43
N ALA A 98 -3.22 0.45 16.30
CA ALA A 98 -3.68 -0.80 16.89
C ALA A 98 -4.98 -0.58 17.68
N ASP A 99 -5.05 0.47 18.52
CA ASP A 99 -6.24 0.82 19.28
C ASP A 99 -7.39 1.23 18.35
N GLN A 100 -7.14 2.13 17.40
CA GLN A 100 -8.16 2.59 16.45
C GLN A 100 -8.82 1.44 15.69
N TYR A 101 -8.04 0.47 15.21
CA TYR A 101 -8.58 -0.64 14.43
C TYR A 101 -9.26 -1.69 15.32
N THR A 102 -8.76 -1.92 16.52
CA THR A 102 -9.39 -2.82 17.50
C THR A 102 -10.71 -2.24 17.99
N ASP A 103 -10.76 -0.96 18.35
CA ASP A 103 -11.99 -0.27 18.80
C ASP A 103 -13.06 -0.21 17.72
N ALA A 104 -12.65 -0.12 16.46
CA ALA A 104 -13.55 -0.18 15.31
C ALA A 104 -14.03 -1.63 15.01
N GLY A 105 -13.53 -2.64 15.70
CA GLY A 105 -13.81 -4.05 15.41
C GLY A 105 -13.25 -4.52 14.06
N ALA A 106 -12.28 -3.79 13.51
CA ALA A 106 -11.66 -4.13 12.23
C ALA A 106 -10.57 -5.20 12.35
N ILE A 107 -10.01 -5.38 13.55
CA ILE A 107 -9.02 -6.40 13.89
C ILE A 107 -9.28 -6.97 15.29
N VAL A 108 -8.80 -8.18 15.53
CA VAL A 108 -8.77 -8.76 16.89
C VAL A 108 -7.68 -8.10 17.74
N PRO A 109 -7.83 -8.05 19.07
CA PRO A 109 -6.76 -7.62 19.95
C PRO A 109 -5.52 -8.51 19.82
N MET A 110 -4.32 -7.90 19.69
CA MET A 110 -3.04 -8.61 19.48
C MET A 110 -1.95 -8.09 20.40
N ILE A 111 -0.97 -8.94 20.70
CA ILE A 111 0.30 -8.54 21.31
C ILE A 111 1.27 -8.21 20.17
N TYR A 112 1.95 -7.06 20.26
CA TYR A 112 2.98 -6.67 19.29
C TYR A 112 4.35 -6.72 19.96
N VAL A 113 5.28 -7.44 19.36
CA VAL A 113 6.66 -7.60 19.86
C VAL A 113 7.62 -6.97 18.86
N MET A 114 8.46 -6.08 19.33
CA MET A 114 9.40 -5.32 18.52
C MET A 114 10.83 -5.64 18.96
N PRO A 115 11.54 -6.59 18.33
CA PRO A 115 12.92 -6.93 18.69
C PRO A 115 13.92 -5.95 18.10
N ALA A 116 15.02 -5.69 18.80
CA ALA A 116 16.19 -5.02 18.24
C ALA A 116 16.99 -5.99 17.37
N ALA A 117 17.20 -5.65 16.11
CA ALA A 117 17.83 -6.53 15.13
C ALA A 117 19.15 -6.00 14.57
N TYR A 118 19.53 -4.77 14.92
CA TYR A 118 20.75 -4.14 14.42
C TYR A 118 20.82 -4.13 12.89
N TYR A 119 21.70 -4.92 12.28
CA TYR A 119 21.92 -5.03 10.84
C TYR A 119 21.81 -6.48 10.35
N SER A 120 21.09 -7.34 11.07
CA SER A 120 21.06 -8.80 10.88
C SER A 120 20.25 -9.28 9.67
N TYR A 121 19.42 -8.44 9.08
CA TYR A 121 18.39 -8.89 8.11
C TYR A 121 17.52 -10.05 8.62
N TYR A 122 17.51 -10.24 9.96
CA TYR A 122 16.73 -11.30 10.63
C TYR A 122 17.10 -12.73 10.20
N VAL A 123 18.31 -12.92 9.70
CA VAL A 123 18.88 -14.22 9.34
C VAL A 123 20.11 -14.53 10.19
N ASN A 124 20.52 -15.77 10.18
CA ASN A 124 21.82 -16.14 10.71
C ASN A 124 22.90 -15.60 9.76
N LYS A 125 23.99 -15.12 10.28
CA LYS A 125 25.13 -14.71 9.48
C LYS A 125 25.85 -15.95 8.93
N PHE A 126 26.33 -15.89 7.69
CA PHE A 126 26.99 -17.03 7.03
C PHE A 126 28.19 -17.59 7.82
N SER A 127 28.87 -16.76 8.60
CA SER A 127 30.00 -17.16 9.43
C SER A 127 29.60 -17.94 10.70
N GLY A 128 28.29 -17.94 11.03
CA GLY A 128 27.76 -18.62 12.21
C GLY A 128 27.99 -17.90 13.55
N ASP A 129 28.67 -16.73 13.52
CA ASP A 129 28.98 -15.95 14.73
C ASP A 129 27.83 -15.02 15.15
N TYR A 130 26.75 -14.93 14.34
CA TYR A 130 25.58 -14.12 14.63
C TYR A 130 24.28 -14.85 14.23
N PRO A 131 23.84 -15.83 15.05
CA PRO A 131 22.66 -16.68 14.73
C PRO A 131 21.34 -15.98 15.09
N TYR A 132 21.01 -14.88 14.39
CA TYR A 132 19.89 -14.03 14.75
C TYR A 132 18.54 -14.72 14.53
N MET A 133 18.38 -15.45 13.43
CA MET A 133 17.14 -16.18 13.14
C MET A 133 16.88 -17.25 14.22
N ASP A 134 17.91 -18.01 14.61
CA ASP A 134 17.79 -19.02 15.66
C ASP A 134 17.45 -18.37 17.01
N MET A 135 18.04 -17.21 17.33
CA MET A 135 17.67 -16.46 18.54
C MET A 135 16.18 -16.05 18.51
N MET A 136 15.67 -15.61 17.37
CA MET A 136 14.26 -15.26 17.24
C MET A 136 13.33 -16.46 17.49
N THR A 137 13.64 -17.61 16.88
CA THR A 137 12.75 -18.79 16.90
C THR A 137 12.93 -19.62 18.18
N ASP A 138 14.15 -19.81 18.64
CA ASP A 138 14.47 -20.74 19.73
C ASP A 138 14.51 -20.07 21.11
N GLU A 139 14.71 -18.74 21.17
CA GLU A 139 14.80 -18.02 22.42
C GLU A 139 13.71 -16.94 22.58
N LEU A 140 13.55 -16.00 21.63
CA LEU A 140 12.62 -14.88 21.81
C LEU A 140 11.17 -15.34 21.78
N VAL A 141 10.75 -16.13 20.79
CA VAL A 141 9.36 -16.61 20.68
C VAL A 141 8.96 -17.40 21.94
N PRO A 142 9.73 -18.39 22.43
CA PRO A 142 9.43 -19.09 23.67
C PRO A 142 9.43 -18.18 24.92
N THR A 143 10.30 -17.17 24.95
CA THR A 143 10.35 -16.19 26.05
C THR A 143 9.06 -15.35 26.09
N ILE A 144 8.61 -14.85 24.97
CA ILE A 144 7.33 -14.11 24.86
C ILE A 144 6.17 -14.99 25.28
N ASP A 145 6.13 -16.24 24.82
CA ASP A 145 5.10 -17.22 25.20
C ASP A 145 5.10 -17.58 26.69
N SER A 146 6.25 -17.43 27.36
CA SER A 146 6.36 -17.67 28.81
C SER A 146 5.95 -16.47 29.66
N LEU A 147 6.20 -15.25 29.16
CA LEU A 147 5.97 -14.01 29.90
C LEU A 147 4.57 -13.42 29.71
N PHE A 148 3.95 -13.67 28.57
CA PHE A 148 2.66 -13.10 28.20
C PHE A 148 1.62 -14.18 27.88
N ARG A 149 0.36 -13.79 27.95
CA ARG A 149 -0.77 -14.68 27.58
C ARG A 149 -0.92 -14.72 26.06
N THR A 150 -0.09 -15.52 25.42
CA THR A 150 -0.09 -15.75 23.98
C THR A 150 -0.87 -16.99 23.60
N VAL A 151 -1.41 -17.02 22.39
CA VAL A 151 -1.83 -18.25 21.72
C VAL A 151 -0.57 -18.92 21.19
N LYS A 152 -0.18 -20.05 21.80
CA LYS A 152 1.11 -20.72 21.53
C LYS A 152 1.04 -21.66 20.32
N ASP A 153 0.54 -21.13 19.21
CA ASP A 153 0.39 -21.85 17.95
C ASP A 153 0.85 -21.00 16.78
N LYS A 154 1.44 -21.63 15.76
CA LYS A 154 1.92 -20.92 14.57
C LYS A 154 0.81 -20.13 13.86
N SER A 155 -0.42 -20.65 13.87
CA SER A 155 -1.57 -19.99 13.24
C SER A 155 -1.93 -18.65 13.88
N ALA A 156 -1.40 -18.35 15.08
CA ALA A 156 -1.56 -17.11 15.81
C ALA A 156 -0.26 -16.30 15.90
N ARG A 157 0.72 -16.55 15.03
CA ARG A 157 1.97 -15.78 14.95
C ARG A 157 2.20 -15.23 13.56
N ALA A 158 2.35 -13.90 13.48
CA ALA A 158 2.67 -13.16 12.27
C ALA A 158 3.98 -12.41 12.41
N VAL A 159 4.60 -12.14 11.26
CA VAL A 159 5.75 -11.25 11.12
C VAL A 159 5.38 -10.12 10.16
N MET A 160 5.56 -8.88 10.56
CA MET A 160 5.40 -7.70 9.72
C MET A 160 6.64 -6.83 9.85
N GLY A 161 7.14 -6.27 8.77
CA GLY A 161 8.36 -5.47 8.83
C GLY A 161 8.56 -4.61 7.62
N TYR A 162 9.39 -3.57 7.73
CA TYR A 162 9.71 -2.67 6.63
C TYR A 162 11.21 -2.71 6.30
N SER A 163 11.56 -2.50 5.02
CA SER A 163 12.95 -2.45 4.55
C SER A 163 13.70 -3.75 4.85
N MET A 164 14.79 -3.70 5.61
CA MET A 164 15.47 -4.88 6.16
C MET A 164 14.47 -5.80 6.90
N GLY A 165 13.56 -5.22 7.70
CA GLY A 165 12.50 -5.96 8.37
C GLY A 165 11.46 -6.54 7.40
N GLY A 166 11.27 -5.92 6.24
CA GLY A 166 10.43 -6.46 5.16
C GLY A 166 11.02 -7.76 4.60
N TYR A 167 12.32 -7.81 4.38
CA TYR A 167 12.99 -9.07 4.04
C TYR A 167 12.80 -10.13 5.14
N GLY A 168 12.98 -9.74 6.42
CA GLY A 168 12.71 -10.63 7.55
C GLY A 168 11.27 -11.11 7.59
N ALA A 169 10.29 -10.25 7.29
CA ALA A 169 8.88 -10.60 7.27
C ALA A 169 8.49 -11.59 6.15
N LEU A 170 9.27 -11.64 5.08
CA LEU A 170 9.14 -12.66 4.04
C LEU A 170 9.86 -13.97 4.43
N MET A 171 11.13 -13.86 4.85
CA MET A 171 12.00 -15.02 4.98
C MET A 171 11.85 -15.76 6.31
N LEU A 172 11.54 -15.10 7.43
CA LEU A 172 11.34 -15.79 8.71
C LEU A 172 10.19 -16.82 8.64
N PRO A 173 8.97 -16.47 8.18
CA PRO A 173 7.90 -17.45 7.98
C PRO A 173 8.27 -18.52 6.96
N SER A 174 8.95 -18.14 5.87
CA SER A 174 9.32 -19.07 4.79
C SER A 174 10.32 -20.13 5.25
N LEU A 175 11.31 -19.74 6.06
CA LEU A 175 12.34 -20.64 6.60
C LEU A 175 11.86 -21.38 7.86
N ASN A 176 10.86 -20.85 8.57
CA ASN A 176 10.34 -21.41 9.83
C ASN A 176 8.79 -21.52 9.80
N PRO A 177 8.22 -22.32 8.88
CA PRO A 177 6.77 -22.45 8.72
C PRO A 177 6.08 -23.18 9.88
N ASP A 178 6.85 -23.78 10.79
CA ASP A 178 6.34 -24.37 12.03
C ASP A 178 6.24 -23.36 13.18
N VAL A 179 6.80 -22.16 13.01
CA VAL A 179 6.79 -21.08 14.02
C VAL A 179 5.82 -19.98 13.64
N PHE A 180 5.78 -19.59 12.36
CA PHE A 180 4.98 -18.48 11.84
C PHE A 180 4.08 -18.93 10.69
N SER A 181 2.95 -18.29 10.50
CA SER A 181 2.02 -18.56 9.40
C SER A 181 1.72 -17.36 8.50
N VAL A 182 2.08 -16.15 8.93
CA VAL A 182 1.77 -14.91 8.21
C VAL A 182 3.02 -14.05 8.07
N GLY A 183 3.26 -13.54 6.87
CA GLY A 183 4.30 -12.56 6.57
C GLY A 183 3.75 -11.32 5.88
N VAL A 184 4.10 -10.13 6.37
CA VAL A 184 3.72 -8.85 5.76
C VAL A 184 4.98 -8.02 5.52
N PRO A 185 5.69 -8.28 4.41
CA PRO A 185 6.83 -7.47 3.98
C PRO A 185 6.39 -6.13 3.40
N LEU A 186 6.85 -5.03 4.02
CA LEU A 186 6.67 -3.67 3.55
C LEU A 186 7.99 -3.16 2.98
N SER A 187 8.01 -2.68 1.73
CA SER A 187 9.20 -2.10 1.10
C SER A 187 10.44 -2.97 1.28
N MET A 188 10.34 -4.25 0.95
CA MET A 188 11.34 -5.26 1.24
C MET A 188 12.71 -4.93 0.64
N SER A 189 13.73 -4.81 1.49
CA SER A 189 15.10 -4.56 1.05
C SER A 189 15.80 -5.86 0.67
N PHE A 190 15.74 -6.20 -0.60
CA PHE A 190 16.52 -7.29 -1.19
C PHE A 190 16.88 -6.96 -2.65
N ARG A 191 17.56 -7.88 -3.36
CA ARG A 191 18.06 -7.68 -4.73
C ARG A 191 17.75 -8.89 -5.59
N THR A 192 17.49 -8.67 -6.89
CA THR A 192 17.64 -9.74 -7.90
C THR A 192 19.10 -10.13 -8.04
N ASP A 193 19.40 -11.22 -8.72
CA ASP A 193 20.80 -11.64 -8.96
C ASP A 193 21.58 -10.57 -9.73
N GLU A 194 20.96 -9.96 -10.75
CA GLU A 194 21.55 -8.88 -11.54
C GLU A 194 21.90 -7.68 -10.66
N GLN A 195 20.94 -7.18 -9.88
CA GLN A 195 21.15 -6.07 -8.96
C GLN A 195 22.23 -6.39 -7.92
N TYR A 196 22.24 -7.63 -7.40
CA TYR A 196 23.22 -8.08 -6.40
C TYR A 196 24.64 -8.17 -6.97
N ILE A 197 24.77 -8.64 -8.24
CA ILE A 197 26.04 -8.71 -8.97
C ILE A 197 26.57 -7.29 -9.26
N GLU A 198 25.71 -6.35 -9.54
CA GLU A 198 26.04 -4.99 -9.94
C GLU A 198 26.15 -4.01 -8.76
N GLU A 199 25.76 -4.43 -7.53
CA GLU A 199 25.83 -3.57 -6.34
C GLU A 199 27.23 -2.94 -6.20
N PRO A 200 27.38 -1.64 -5.87
CA PRO A 200 28.67 -1.01 -5.61
C PRO A 200 29.50 -1.80 -4.61
N GLN A 201 30.81 -1.93 -4.85
CA GLN A 201 31.68 -2.84 -4.08
C GLN A 201 31.72 -2.54 -2.57
N ASP A 202 31.64 -1.29 -2.20
CA ASP A 202 31.62 -0.85 -0.81
C ASP A 202 30.30 -1.22 -0.11
N VAL A 203 29.17 -1.03 -0.80
CA VAL A 203 27.83 -1.44 -0.34
C VAL A 203 27.76 -2.96 -0.26
N PHE A 204 28.19 -3.68 -1.29
CA PHE A 204 28.25 -5.13 -1.29
C PHE A 204 29.04 -5.65 -0.08
N ASN A 205 30.25 -5.14 0.14
CA ASN A 205 31.11 -5.59 1.23
C ASN A 205 30.54 -5.28 2.62
N SER A 206 29.97 -4.09 2.81
CA SER A 206 29.51 -3.65 4.12
C SER A 206 28.17 -4.25 4.53
N GLN A 207 27.27 -4.46 3.59
CA GLN A 207 25.90 -4.93 3.85
C GLN A 207 25.75 -6.41 3.51
N TRP A 208 25.96 -6.79 2.25
CA TRP A 208 25.57 -8.11 1.75
C TRP A 208 26.60 -9.19 2.05
N ALA A 209 27.87 -8.96 1.72
CA ALA A 209 28.93 -9.93 1.95
C ALA A 209 29.15 -10.23 3.45
N ASN A 210 28.87 -9.27 4.30
CA ASN A 210 28.91 -9.47 5.75
C ASN A 210 27.84 -10.46 6.24
N LEU A 211 26.70 -10.53 5.56
CA LEU A 211 25.60 -11.44 5.90
C LEU A 211 25.70 -12.77 5.16
N PHE A 212 25.88 -12.71 3.84
CA PHE A 212 25.76 -13.87 2.96
C PHE A 212 27.12 -14.41 2.43
N GLY A 213 28.22 -13.80 2.83
CA GLY A 213 29.57 -14.21 2.39
C GLY A 213 30.02 -13.56 1.09
N GLY A 214 31.20 -13.97 0.59
CA GLY A 214 31.76 -13.45 -0.65
C GLY A 214 32.45 -12.09 -0.54
N PHE A 215 32.97 -11.70 0.63
CA PHE A 215 33.67 -10.42 0.83
C PHE A 215 34.76 -10.21 -0.23
N GLY A 216 34.72 -9.08 -0.92
CA GLY A 216 35.63 -8.72 -2.01
C GLY A 216 35.31 -9.39 -3.35
N ALA A 217 34.30 -10.26 -3.43
CA ALA A 217 33.87 -10.88 -4.70
C ALA A 217 33.29 -9.87 -5.69
N THR A 218 33.37 -10.20 -6.97
CA THR A 218 32.82 -9.41 -8.09
C THR A 218 32.08 -10.34 -9.05
N GLY A 219 31.09 -9.79 -9.77
CA GLY A 219 30.30 -10.54 -10.74
C GLY A 219 29.59 -11.73 -10.09
N THR A 220 29.43 -12.81 -10.81
CA THR A 220 28.72 -14.02 -10.36
C THR A 220 29.36 -14.71 -9.13
N ALA A 221 30.63 -14.42 -8.80
CA ALA A 221 31.25 -14.93 -7.57
C ALA A 221 30.61 -14.37 -6.28
N ARG A 222 29.76 -13.33 -6.39
CA ARG A 222 28.94 -12.83 -5.27
C ARG A 222 27.79 -13.76 -4.89
N LEU A 223 27.31 -14.58 -5.84
CA LEU A 223 26.22 -15.54 -5.62
C LEU A 223 26.74 -16.78 -4.89
N THR A 224 27.04 -16.63 -3.61
CA THR A 224 27.50 -17.73 -2.76
C THR A 224 26.38 -18.76 -2.52
N ASP A 225 26.71 -20.00 -2.16
CA ASP A 225 25.70 -21.00 -1.79
C ASP A 225 24.80 -20.51 -0.64
N TYR A 226 25.37 -19.73 0.27
CA TYR A 226 24.62 -19.17 1.40
C TYR A 226 23.63 -18.08 0.95
N TYR A 227 24.03 -17.21 0.00
CA TYR A 227 23.14 -16.25 -0.64
C TYR A 227 21.97 -16.96 -1.34
N ILE A 228 22.27 -17.97 -2.16
CA ILE A 228 21.27 -18.75 -2.88
C ILE A 228 20.23 -19.37 -1.95
N GLN A 229 20.65 -19.88 -0.79
CA GLN A 229 19.73 -20.45 0.22
C GLN A 229 18.83 -19.40 0.90
N HIS A 230 19.20 -18.13 0.87
CA HIS A 230 18.52 -17.03 1.54
C HIS A 230 17.94 -15.99 0.56
N SER A 231 18.19 -16.12 -0.75
CA SER A 231 17.55 -15.28 -1.75
C SER A 231 16.11 -15.73 -1.99
N PRO A 232 15.11 -14.85 -1.89
CA PRO A 232 13.72 -15.19 -2.21
C PRO A 232 13.57 -15.78 -3.62
N PHE A 233 14.29 -15.23 -4.61
CA PHE A 233 14.24 -15.69 -6.01
C PHE A 233 14.78 -17.11 -6.22
N HIS A 234 15.66 -17.59 -5.34
CA HIS A 234 16.11 -18.98 -5.37
C HIS A 234 15.28 -19.88 -4.46
N TYR A 235 14.97 -19.37 -3.25
CA TYR A 235 14.29 -20.16 -2.23
C TYR A 235 12.88 -20.55 -2.64
N PHE A 236 12.12 -19.63 -3.23
CA PHE A 236 10.76 -19.89 -3.73
C PHE A 236 10.73 -20.66 -5.06
N GLY A 237 11.86 -20.80 -5.75
CA GLY A 237 11.97 -21.58 -6.99
C GLY A 237 12.47 -23.01 -6.81
N THR A 238 12.78 -23.44 -5.58
CA THR A 238 13.46 -24.73 -5.36
C THR A 238 12.75 -25.61 -4.33
N GLY A 239 12.90 -26.93 -4.51
CA GLY A 239 12.39 -27.93 -3.57
C GLY A 239 10.89 -28.16 -3.68
N ASP A 240 10.30 -28.68 -2.60
CA ASP A 240 8.86 -28.90 -2.51
C ASP A 240 8.14 -27.60 -2.14
N LEU A 241 7.44 -27.01 -3.09
CA LEU A 241 6.75 -25.72 -2.91
C LEU A 241 5.48 -25.83 -2.06
N THR A 242 4.96 -27.05 -1.83
CA THR A 242 3.77 -27.24 -0.95
C THR A 242 4.02 -26.81 0.49
N ARG A 243 5.28 -26.64 0.90
CA ARG A 243 5.65 -26.06 2.20
C ARG A 243 5.14 -24.65 2.41
N PHE A 244 4.78 -23.92 1.34
CA PHE A 244 4.24 -22.57 1.38
C PHE A 244 2.70 -22.51 1.40
N ASP A 245 1.99 -23.64 1.20
CA ASP A 245 0.53 -23.66 1.05
C ASP A 245 -0.21 -23.12 2.27
N GLU A 246 0.38 -23.27 3.47
CA GLU A 246 -0.20 -22.77 4.74
C GLU A 246 0.26 -21.36 5.09
N LEU A 247 1.26 -20.81 4.38
CA LEU A 247 1.75 -19.46 4.61
C LEU A 247 0.86 -18.44 3.88
N LYS A 248 0.70 -17.28 4.51
CA LYS A 248 -0.07 -16.17 3.97
C LYS A 248 0.83 -14.95 3.88
N PHE A 249 0.95 -14.39 2.68
CA PHE A 249 1.79 -13.21 2.42
C PHE A 249 0.98 -12.06 1.87
N LEU A 250 1.23 -10.85 2.39
CA LEU A 250 0.82 -9.59 1.80
C LEU A 250 2.07 -8.73 1.61
N ILE A 251 2.53 -8.61 0.39
CA ILE A 251 3.70 -7.83 -0.01
C ILE A 251 3.23 -6.42 -0.40
N ASP A 252 3.88 -5.38 0.12
CA ASP A 252 3.52 -4.00 -0.15
C ASP A 252 4.78 -3.14 -0.38
N CYS A 253 4.76 -2.29 -1.41
CA CYS A 253 5.86 -1.40 -1.74
C CYS A 253 5.36 -0.06 -2.27
N GLY A 254 6.12 1.02 -2.05
CA GLY A 254 5.84 2.32 -2.66
C GLY A 254 6.33 2.38 -4.11
N ASP A 255 5.60 3.12 -4.97
CA ASP A 255 6.00 3.31 -6.37
C ASP A 255 7.26 4.17 -6.52
N ASN A 256 7.62 4.95 -5.51
CA ASN A 256 8.79 5.83 -5.50
C ASN A 256 9.90 5.34 -4.56
N GLU A 257 10.21 4.04 -4.61
CA GLU A 257 11.19 3.37 -3.73
C GLU A 257 12.45 2.90 -4.45
N GLU A 258 12.93 3.63 -5.42
CA GLU A 258 14.15 3.29 -6.18
C GLU A 258 14.12 1.83 -6.71
N THR A 259 15.12 1.02 -6.33
CA THR A 259 15.22 -0.38 -6.77
C THR A 259 14.21 -1.30 -6.10
N LEU A 260 13.68 -0.96 -4.92
CA LEU A 260 12.86 -1.88 -4.13
C LEU A 260 11.49 -2.16 -4.77
N SER A 261 10.90 -1.18 -5.44
CA SER A 261 9.64 -1.38 -6.16
C SER A 261 9.82 -2.32 -7.35
N ILE A 262 10.90 -2.16 -8.12
CA ILE A 262 11.26 -3.06 -9.22
C ILE A 262 11.50 -4.49 -8.70
N THR A 263 12.30 -4.62 -7.64
CA THR A 263 12.57 -5.93 -7.02
C THR A 263 11.29 -6.60 -6.51
N SER A 264 10.35 -5.82 -5.95
CA SER A 264 9.08 -6.35 -5.44
C SER A 264 8.15 -6.80 -6.57
N ASP A 265 8.07 -6.06 -7.68
CA ASP A 265 7.32 -6.45 -8.87
C ASP A 265 7.87 -7.76 -9.49
N GLU A 266 9.20 -7.86 -9.58
CA GLU A 266 9.84 -9.08 -10.07
C GLU A 266 9.61 -10.27 -9.15
N LEU A 267 9.63 -10.04 -7.82
CA LEU A 267 9.30 -11.09 -6.85
C LEU A 267 7.84 -11.54 -6.99
N HIS A 268 6.90 -10.59 -7.12
CA HIS A 268 5.50 -10.90 -7.37
C HIS A 268 5.35 -11.80 -8.62
N THR A 269 5.94 -11.37 -9.72
CA THR A 269 5.93 -12.15 -10.97
C THR A 269 6.54 -13.54 -10.78
N PHE A 270 7.68 -13.63 -10.09
CA PHE A 270 8.36 -14.89 -9.81
C PHE A 270 7.50 -15.83 -8.95
N MET A 271 6.89 -15.32 -7.87
CA MET A 271 6.02 -16.11 -7.00
C MET A 271 4.76 -16.61 -7.75
N LYS A 272 4.18 -15.79 -8.64
CA LYS A 272 3.05 -16.21 -9.50
C LYS A 272 3.46 -17.35 -10.45
N ASP A 273 4.61 -17.26 -11.10
CA ASP A 273 5.11 -18.30 -12.01
C ASP A 273 5.33 -19.64 -11.28
N HIS A 274 5.59 -19.60 -9.98
CA HIS A 274 5.79 -20.76 -9.13
C HIS A 274 4.52 -21.17 -8.34
N ALA A 275 3.38 -20.56 -8.64
CA ALA A 275 2.09 -20.78 -7.98
C ALA A 275 2.11 -20.61 -6.45
N ILE A 276 2.98 -19.74 -5.94
CA ILE A 276 3.04 -19.38 -4.52
C ILE A 276 2.01 -18.30 -4.25
N LYS A 277 1.03 -18.61 -3.42
CA LYS A 277 -0.06 -17.70 -3.07
C LYS A 277 0.44 -16.50 -2.27
N HIS A 278 0.11 -15.32 -2.72
CA HIS A 278 0.40 -14.06 -2.04
C HIS A 278 -0.48 -12.95 -2.58
N GLU A 279 -0.63 -11.90 -1.79
CA GLU A 279 -1.21 -10.61 -2.18
C GLU A 279 -0.08 -9.63 -2.46
N TYR A 280 -0.26 -8.77 -3.48
CA TYR A 280 0.74 -7.76 -3.82
C TYR A 280 0.12 -6.38 -4.02
N ARG A 281 0.72 -5.35 -3.45
CA ARG A 281 0.25 -3.95 -3.54
C ARG A 281 1.39 -2.99 -3.83
N VAL A 282 1.13 -2.06 -4.74
CA VAL A 282 1.95 -0.86 -4.92
C VAL A 282 1.07 0.37 -4.79
N ARG A 283 1.51 1.32 -3.96
CA ARG A 283 0.82 2.58 -3.70
C ARG A 283 1.77 3.75 -3.89
N ASN A 284 1.20 4.95 -4.10
CA ASN A 284 2.01 6.16 -4.21
C ASN A 284 2.75 6.47 -2.91
N GLY A 285 4.07 6.56 -3.00
CA GLY A 285 4.95 6.98 -1.92
C GLY A 285 6.32 6.32 -1.95
N GLY A 286 7.18 6.78 -1.05
CA GLY A 286 8.57 6.36 -0.93
C GLY A 286 8.88 5.72 0.43
N HIS A 287 10.15 5.45 0.67
CA HIS A 287 10.68 4.67 1.79
C HIS A 287 10.55 5.38 3.15
N SER A 288 9.34 5.43 3.72
CA SER A 288 9.08 6.16 4.96
C SER A 288 7.85 5.67 5.72
N PHE A 289 7.78 6.00 7.02
CA PHE A 289 6.57 5.74 7.81
C PHE A 289 5.33 6.50 7.31
N GLU A 290 5.48 7.59 6.59
CA GLU A 290 4.35 8.25 5.93
C GLU A 290 3.70 7.32 4.91
N TYR A 291 4.51 6.60 4.15
CA TYR A 291 4.05 5.59 3.22
C TYR A 291 3.50 4.35 3.96
N TRP A 292 4.29 3.71 4.84
CA TRP A 292 3.91 2.45 5.49
C TRP A 292 2.60 2.56 6.28
N LYS A 293 2.27 3.72 6.83
CA LYS A 293 0.97 3.97 7.47
C LYS A 293 -0.22 3.88 6.51
N LYS A 294 -0.02 4.08 5.21
CA LYS A 294 -1.08 3.87 4.20
C LYS A 294 -1.42 2.39 4.05
N SER A 295 -0.45 1.51 4.27
CA SER A 295 -0.61 0.05 4.20
C SER A 295 -1.24 -0.54 5.47
N TYR A 296 -1.18 0.13 6.62
CA TYR A 296 -1.64 -0.41 7.92
C TYR A 296 -3.08 -0.92 7.92
N PRO A 297 -4.09 -0.22 7.34
CA PRO A 297 -5.47 -0.71 7.38
C PRO A 297 -5.64 -2.08 6.75
N GLU A 298 -4.96 -2.34 5.64
CA GLU A 298 -4.99 -3.63 4.96
C GLU A 298 -4.09 -4.65 5.65
N ALA A 299 -2.85 -4.28 5.99
CA ALA A 299 -1.87 -5.14 6.63
C ALA A 299 -2.37 -5.72 7.97
N PHE A 300 -2.89 -4.88 8.87
CA PHE A 300 -3.42 -5.34 10.15
C PHE A 300 -4.68 -6.19 9.98
N ARG A 301 -5.56 -5.83 9.03
CA ARG A 301 -6.74 -6.65 8.72
C ARG A 301 -6.36 -7.99 8.12
N PHE A 302 -5.39 -8.02 7.20
CA PHE A 302 -4.86 -9.25 6.62
C PHE A 302 -4.34 -10.21 7.71
N ILE A 303 -3.54 -9.70 8.66
CA ILE A 303 -3.03 -10.46 9.79
C ILE A 303 -4.19 -10.96 10.68
N SER A 304 -5.13 -10.08 11.04
CA SER A 304 -6.28 -10.42 11.87
C SER A 304 -7.15 -11.50 11.24
N ASN A 305 -7.48 -11.35 9.97
CA ASN A 305 -8.26 -12.34 9.22
C ASN A 305 -7.53 -13.69 9.17
N ALA A 306 -6.21 -13.65 8.99
CA ALA A 306 -5.41 -14.87 8.98
C ALA A 306 -5.48 -15.62 10.31
N PHE A 307 -5.44 -14.91 11.44
CA PHE A 307 -5.56 -15.50 12.78
C PHE A 307 -6.96 -16.08 13.07
N GLU A 308 -8.00 -15.47 12.52
CA GLU A 308 -9.37 -15.96 12.64
C GLU A 308 -9.75 -16.99 11.58
N ASN A 309 -8.80 -17.35 10.71
CA ASN A 309 -9.01 -18.21 9.55
C ASN A 309 -10.13 -17.70 8.62
N ILE A 310 -10.25 -16.37 8.51
CA ILE A 310 -11.11 -15.68 7.55
C ILE A 310 -10.34 -15.55 6.24
N PRO A 311 -10.85 -16.04 5.12
CA PRO A 311 -10.20 -15.84 3.82
C PRO A 311 -10.02 -14.34 3.51
N HIS A 312 -8.87 -13.98 2.95
CA HIS A 312 -8.74 -12.65 2.35
C HIS A 312 -9.70 -12.57 1.15
N PRO A 313 -10.44 -11.48 0.96
CA PRO A 313 -11.33 -11.36 -0.19
C PRO A 313 -10.51 -11.41 -1.48
N ASP A 314 -10.99 -12.14 -2.49
CA ASP A 314 -10.33 -12.21 -3.80
C ASP A 314 -10.45 -10.89 -4.57
N GLU A 315 -11.50 -10.12 -4.31
CA GLU A 315 -11.79 -8.85 -4.99
C GLU A 315 -12.01 -7.72 -3.97
N PRO A 316 -11.57 -6.49 -4.31
CA PRO A 316 -11.81 -5.32 -3.46
C PRO A 316 -13.27 -4.88 -3.50
N ALA A 317 -13.68 -4.07 -2.52
CA ALA A 317 -15.00 -3.46 -2.54
C ALA A 317 -15.19 -2.59 -3.81
N PRO A 318 -16.39 -2.61 -4.44
CA PRO A 318 -16.64 -1.81 -5.63
C PRO A 318 -16.54 -0.31 -5.38
N ALA A 319 -16.05 0.43 -6.37
CA ALA A 319 -16.06 1.88 -6.36
C ALA A 319 -17.49 2.46 -6.22
N THR A 320 -17.61 3.54 -5.47
CA THR A 320 -18.89 4.25 -5.34
C THR A 320 -19.11 5.12 -6.57
N ILE A 321 -20.01 4.71 -7.47
CA ILE A 321 -20.31 5.43 -8.70
C ILE A 321 -21.15 6.69 -8.42
N GLY A 322 -22.06 6.62 -7.46
CA GLY A 322 -23.06 7.66 -7.20
C GLY A 322 -24.34 7.48 -8.05
N SER A 323 -25.03 8.59 -8.37
CA SER A 323 -26.25 8.53 -9.18
C SER A 323 -25.92 8.26 -10.64
N LEU A 324 -26.62 7.32 -11.26
CA LEU A 324 -26.51 7.07 -12.70
C LEU A 324 -27.00 8.28 -13.51
N ILE A 325 -26.33 8.57 -14.61
CA ILE A 325 -26.76 9.58 -15.57
C ILE A 325 -27.87 9.01 -16.48
N ASP A 326 -28.67 9.92 -17.05
CA ASP A 326 -29.60 9.58 -18.12
C ASP A 326 -28.84 9.58 -19.45
N GLU A 327 -29.10 8.58 -20.30
CA GLU A 327 -28.45 8.45 -21.61
C GLU A 327 -28.67 9.66 -22.54
N SER A 328 -29.76 10.42 -22.34
CA SER A 328 -30.04 11.62 -23.11
C SER A 328 -29.00 12.74 -22.98
N VAL A 329 -28.07 12.63 -21.99
CA VAL A 329 -26.97 13.58 -21.85
C VAL A 329 -25.73 13.18 -22.66
N ILE A 330 -25.78 12.05 -23.37
CA ILE A 330 -24.73 11.55 -24.23
C ILE A 330 -25.08 11.82 -25.71
N GLU A 331 -24.18 12.51 -26.38
CA GLU A 331 -24.28 12.73 -27.84
C GLU A 331 -23.41 11.69 -28.56
N THR A 332 -23.89 11.16 -29.69
CA THR A 332 -23.13 10.19 -30.50
C THR A 332 -22.81 10.81 -31.87
N HIS A 333 -21.52 10.85 -32.20
CA HIS A 333 -21.00 11.27 -33.49
C HIS A 333 -20.47 10.08 -34.27
N GLN A 334 -20.59 10.09 -35.59
CA GLN A 334 -20.02 9.07 -36.46
C GLN A 334 -18.76 9.62 -37.13
N VAL A 335 -17.60 9.01 -36.85
CA VAL A 335 -16.34 9.38 -37.48
C VAL A 335 -15.81 8.15 -38.22
N GLN A 336 -15.85 8.20 -39.54
CA GLN A 336 -15.53 7.07 -40.43
C GLN A 336 -16.30 5.76 -40.10
N GLY A 337 -17.51 5.88 -39.55
CA GLY A 337 -18.30 4.72 -39.11
C GLY A 337 -18.09 4.30 -37.65
N LEU A 338 -17.15 4.91 -36.95
CA LEU A 338 -16.92 4.69 -35.52
C LEU A 338 -17.89 5.55 -34.68
N PRO A 339 -18.69 4.98 -33.77
CA PRO A 339 -19.60 5.75 -32.91
C PRO A 339 -18.80 6.35 -31.73
N VAL A 340 -18.49 7.64 -31.81
CA VAL A 340 -17.83 8.41 -30.75
C VAL A 340 -18.90 9.03 -29.85
N LYS A 341 -18.90 8.70 -28.56
CA LYS A 341 -19.89 9.20 -27.59
C LYS A 341 -19.29 10.33 -26.76
N VAL A 342 -20.04 11.40 -26.59
CA VAL A 342 -19.60 12.64 -25.92
C VAL A 342 -20.54 13.01 -24.79
N MET A 343 -20.02 13.24 -23.61
CA MET A 343 -20.71 13.79 -22.45
C MET A 343 -20.09 15.13 -22.07
N THR A 344 -20.92 16.17 -21.98
CA THR A 344 -20.53 17.51 -21.53
C THR A 344 -20.76 17.68 -20.02
N PRO A 345 -20.01 18.57 -19.34
CA PRO A 345 -20.25 18.86 -17.92
C PRO A 345 -21.60 19.57 -17.69
N VAL A 346 -22.14 19.49 -16.46
CA VAL A 346 -23.51 19.90 -16.11
C VAL A 346 -23.85 21.32 -16.56
N ASP A 347 -22.93 22.27 -16.47
CA ASP A 347 -23.18 23.69 -16.78
C ASP A 347 -22.69 24.09 -18.19
N TYR A 348 -22.43 23.13 -19.05
CA TYR A 348 -21.82 23.37 -20.36
C TYR A 348 -22.62 24.37 -21.21
N VAL A 349 -23.94 24.20 -21.30
CA VAL A 349 -24.82 25.01 -22.19
C VAL A 349 -24.89 26.49 -21.79
N ILE A 350 -24.71 26.80 -20.51
CA ILE A 350 -24.77 28.16 -19.97
C ILE A 350 -23.39 28.78 -19.75
N SER A 351 -22.32 28.03 -19.98
CA SER A 351 -20.93 28.44 -19.79
C SER A 351 -20.33 28.95 -21.11
N SER A 352 -19.56 30.03 -21.02
CA SER A 352 -18.69 30.48 -22.10
C SER A 352 -17.22 30.04 -21.91
N ALA A 353 -16.95 29.24 -20.89
CA ALA A 353 -15.61 28.73 -20.61
C ALA A 353 -15.22 27.60 -21.56
N ASN A 354 -13.95 27.46 -21.83
CA ASN A 354 -13.39 26.26 -22.45
C ASN A 354 -13.11 25.21 -21.40
N PHE A 355 -13.35 23.94 -21.77
CA PHE A 355 -13.19 22.78 -20.88
C PHE A 355 -12.06 21.86 -21.37
N PRO A 356 -11.32 21.22 -20.48
CA PRO A 356 -10.43 20.14 -20.85
C PRO A 356 -11.24 18.93 -21.35
N VAL A 357 -10.58 18.03 -22.07
CA VAL A 357 -11.19 16.85 -22.67
C VAL A 357 -10.50 15.58 -22.13
N LEU A 358 -11.28 14.67 -21.59
CA LEU A 358 -10.89 13.32 -21.22
C LEU A 358 -11.26 12.37 -22.37
N TYR A 359 -10.28 11.90 -23.12
CA TYR A 359 -10.47 10.88 -24.15
C TYR A 359 -10.34 9.50 -23.53
N LEU A 360 -11.42 8.72 -23.55
CA LEU A 360 -11.48 7.38 -22.99
C LEU A 360 -11.49 6.34 -24.13
N LEU A 361 -10.42 5.59 -24.24
CA LEU A 361 -10.30 4.42 -25.10
C LEU A 361 -10.85 3.20 -24.34
N HIS A 362 -12.07 2.81 -24.66
CA HIS A 362 -12.83 1.82 -23.92
C HIS A 362 -12.91 0.51 -24.72
N ASP A 363 -12.47 -0.59 -24.10
CA ASP A 363 -12.60 -1.92 -24.70
C ASP A 363 -14.07 -2.35 -24.72
N THR A 364 -14.51 -2.93 -25.83
CA THR A 364 -15.91 -3.28 -26.07
C THR A 364 -16.21 -4.77 -26.01
N ASP A 365 -15.19 -5.59 -25.73
CA ASP A 365 -15.31 -7.06 -25.84
C ASP A 365 -16.05 -7.73 -24.66
N ASP A 366 -16.45 -7.00 -23.63
CA ASP A 366 -17.07 -7.56 -22.41
C ASP A 366 -18.58 -7.85 -22.54
N GLY A 367 -19.20 -7.51 -23.68
CA GLY A 367 -20.64 -7.72 -23.94
C GLY A 367 -21.61 -6.87 -23.11
N GLN A 368 -21.09 -6.00 -22.21
CA GLN A 368 -21.84 -5.08 -21.34
C GLN A 368 -21.46 -3.60 -21.57
N HIS A 369 -20.91 -3.31 -22.73
CA HIS A 369 -20.31 -2.01 -23.07
C HIS A 369 -21.18 -0.81 -22.70
N ASP A 370 -22.47 -0.78 -23.06
CA ASP A 370 -23.33 0.37 -22.80
C ASP A 370 -23.59 0.59 -21.29
N GLU A 371 -23.82 -0.49 -20.51
CA GLU A 371 -24.03 -0.39 -19.06
C GLU A 371 -22.74 0.06 -18.35
N ASN A 372 -21.61 -0.47 -18.78
CA ASN A 372 -20.29 -0.11 -18.29
C ASN A 372 -19.97 1.35 -18.59
N LEU A 373 -20.28 1.83 -19.79
CA LEU A 373 -20.09 3.22 -20.18
C LEU A 373 -20.92 4.19 -19.32
N ILE A 374 -22.21 3.87 -19.08
CA ILE A 374 -23.08 4.67 -18.20
C ILE A 374 -22.48 4.77 -16.79
N SER A 375 -21.94 3.67 -16.27
CA SER A 375 -21.28 3.64 -14.96
C SER A 375 -20.03 4.53 -14.94
N THR A 376 -19.18 4.44 -15.97
CA THR A 376 -17.98 5.28 -16.12
C THR A 376 -18.33 6.76 -16.22
N PHE A 377 -19.27 7.12 -17.09
CA PHE A 377 -19.69 8.51 -17.26
C PHE A 377 -20.34 9.05 -15.98
N SER A 378 -21.12 8.23 -15.27
CA SER A 378 -21.72 8.60 -13.99
C SER A 378 -20.64 8.88 -12.93
N LEU A 379 -19.64 8.02 -12.82
CA LEU A 379 -18.51 8.20 -11.89
C LEU A 379 -17.80 9.54 -12.17
N LEU A 380 -17.43 9.80 -13.41
CA LEU A 380 -16.76 11.04 -13.81
C LEU A 380 -17.63 12.27 -13.55
N ARG A 381 -18.91 12.24 -13.97
CA ARG A 381 -19.84 13.34 -13.77
C ARG A 381 -20.10 13.66 -12.30
N ASN A 382 -20.30 12.66 -11.46
CA ASN A 382 -20.53 12.85 -10.02
C ASN A 382 -19.30 13.47 -9.34
N ASN A 383 -18.08 13.11 -9.77
CA ASN A 383 -16.87 13.73 -9.29
C ASN A 383 -16.68 15.18 -9.80
N MET A 384 -17.13 15.50 -11.00
CA MET A 384 -17.18 16.90 -11.48
C MET A 384 -18.19 17.73 -10.67
N VAL A 385 -19.38 17.20 -10.39
CA VAL A 385 -20.43 17.88 -9.60
C VAL A 385 -19.96 18.14 -8.18
N SER A 386 -19.27 17.18 -7.55
CA SER A 386 -18.73 17.33 -6.21
C SER A 386 -17.45 18.18 -6.13
N GLY A 387 -16.88 18.60 -7.27
CA GLY A 387 -15.63 19.37 -7.35
C GLY A 387 -14.36 18.55 -7.10
N LYS A 388 -14.46 17.23 -7.02
CA LYS A 388 -13.31 16.33 -6.91
C LYS A 388 -12.55 16.20 -8.23
N LEU A 389 -13.26 16.35 -9.38
CA LEU A 389 -12.70 16.38 -10.72
C LEU A 389 -12.96 17.75 -11.35
N THR A 390 -12.02 18.26 -12.14
CA THR A 390 -12.21 19.45 -12.98
C THR A 390 -13.32 19.18 -13.99
N LYS A 391 -14.25 20.16 -14.18
CA LYS A 391 -15.29 20.05 -15.19
C LYS A 391 -14.67 19.84 -16.56
N SER A 392 -14.96 18.72 -17.20
CA SER A 392 -14.34 18.25 -18.43
C SER A 392 -15.38 17.71 -19.39
N ILE A 393 -15.11 17.80 -20.67
CA ILE A 393 -15.82 17.03 -21.70
C ILE A 393 -15.23 15.62 -21.67
N VAL A 394 -16.07 14.60 -21.69
CA VAL A 394 -15.63 13.19 -21.77
C VAL A 394 -16.00 12.65 -23.15
N VAL A 395 -15.01 12.09 -23.83
CA VAL A 395 -15.15 11.53 -25.18
C VAL A 395 -14.79 10.06 -25.12
N GLU A 396 -15.76 9.19 -25.28
CA GLU A 396 -15.53 7.75 -25.38
C GLU A 396 -15.32 7.35 -26.82
N ILE A 397 -14.31 6.51 -27.02
CA ILE A 397 -13.89 5.95 -28.30
C ILE A 397 -13.83 4.43 -28.13
N PRO A 398 -14.75 3.65 -28.74
CA PRO A 398 -14.81 2.20 -28.56
C PRO A 398 -13.65 1.51 -29.29
N VAL A 399 -12.89 0.71 -28.57
CA VAL A 399 -11.77 -0.08 -29.07
C VAL A 399 -12.26 -1.50 -29.37
N GLY A 400 -11.70 -2.14 -30.40
CA GLY A 400 -12.07 -3.51 -30.80
C GLY A 400 -13.01 -3.58 -32.00
N THR A 401 -13.73 -2.52 -32.33
CA THR A 401 -14.66 -2.50 -33.49
C THR A 401 -13.95 -2.21 -34.82
N MET A 402 -12.88 -1.43 -34.79
CA MET A 402 -12.01 -1.12 -35.93
C MET A 402 -10.64 -0.64 -35.45
N GLU A 403 -9.66 -0.61 -36.33
CA GLU A 403 -8.32 -0.07 -36.05
C GLU A 403 -8.39 1.46 -35.91
N ILE A 404 -7.91 1.97 -34.79
CA ILE A 404 -7.83 3.41 -34.50
C ILE A 404 -6.38 3.87 -34.72
N SER A 405 -6.11 4.41 -35.91
CA SER A 405 -4.81 5.02 -36.21
C SER A 405 -4.63 6.40 -35.58
N ALA A 406 -3.39 6.87 -35.49
CA ALA A 406 -3.10 8.25 -35.09
C ALA A 406 -3.84 9.29 -35.94
N ALA A 407 -4.00 9.04 -37.23
CA ALA A 407 -4.73 9.92 -38.15
C ALA A 407 -6.22 10.00 -37.79
N LEU A 408 -6.89 8.87 -37.50
CA LEU A 408 -8.28 8.82 -37.04
C LEU A 408 -8.44 9.51 -35.69
N MET A 409 -7.50 9.31 -34.76
CA MET A 409 -7.52 10.00 -33.47
C MET A 409 -7.44 11.52 -33.64
N MET A 410 -6.61 12.03 -34.55
CA MET A 410 -6.51 13.46 -34.85
C MET A 410 -7.78 14.00 -35.50
N GLU A 411 -8.50 13.22 -36.32
CA GLU A 411 -9.79 13.58 -36.88
C GLU A 411 -10.85 13.69 -35.78
N ILE A 412 -10.88 12.75 -34.83
CA ILE A 412 -11.78 12.80 -33.66
C ILE A 412 -11.49 14.06 -32.84
N ILE A 413 -10.21 14.32 -32.51
CA ILE A 413 -9.81 15.53 -31.78
C ILE A 413 -10.28 16.80 -32.53
N GLY A 414 -10.08 16.86 -33.84
CA GLY A 414 -10.51 17.99 -34.68
C GLY A 414 -12.05 18.20 -34.67
N LEU A 415 -12.83 17.12 -34.69
CA LEU A 415 -14.27 17.16 -34.54
C LEU A 415 -14.69 17.77 -33.20
N ILE A 416 -14.06 17.29 -32.10
CA ILE A 416 -14.38 17.73 -30.76
C ILE A 416 -13.96 19.19 -30.55
N ASP A 417 -12.77 19.60 -30.98
CA ASP A 417 -12.30 20.98 -30.86
C ASP A 417 -13.14 21.99 -31.71
N THR A 418 -13.75 21.51 -32.78
CA THR A 418 -14.62 22.37 -33.65
C THR A 418 -16.05 22.43 -33.13
N GLY A 419 -16.55 21.31 -32.56
CA GLY A 419 -17.95 21.17 -32.14
C GLY A 419 -18.21 21.64 -30.70
N TYR A 420 -17.19 21.72 -29.86
CA TYR A 420 -17.33 21.98 -28.42
C TYR A 420 -16.37 23.08 -27.95
N HIS A 421 -16.66 23.66 -26.77
CA HIS A 421 -15.81 24.66 -26.11
C HIS A 421 -14.63 23.94 -25.40
N THR A 422 -13.59 23.61 -26.14
CA THR A 422 -12.44 22.88 -25.60
C THR A 422 -11.27 23.79 -25.30
N ILE A 423 -10.39 23.33 -24.37
CA ILE A 423 -9.01 23.79 -24.28
C ILE A 423 -8.23 22.98 -25.33
N SER A 424 -8.14 23.55 -26.55
CA SER A 424 -7.67 22.86 -27.76
C SER A 424 -6.15 22.74 -27.88
N ASN A 425 -5.44 22.64 -26.77
CA ASN A 425 -3.99 22.41 -26.72
C ASN A 425 -3.67 21.17 -25.86
N ARG A 426 -2.41 20.80 -25.79
CA ARG A 426 -1.93 19.62 -25.04
C ARG A 426 -2.40 19.60 -23.59
N GLN A 427 -2.29 20.74 -22.86
CA GLN A 427 -2.65 20.82 -21.44
C GLN A 427 -4.14 20.56 -21.18
N GLY A 428 -4.98 20.76 -22.19
CA GLY A 428 -6.41 20.46 -22.11
C GLY A 428 -6.79 19.02 -22.48
N ARG A 429 -5.86 18.13 -22.78
CA ARG A 429 -6.16 16.78 -23.27
C ARG A 429 -5.52 15.69 -22.42
N VAL A 430 -6.35 14.84 -21.85
CA VAL A 430 -5.97 13.65 -21.08
C VAL A 430 -6.43 12.41 -21.84
N LEU A 431 -5.57 11.41 -21.95
CA LEU A 431 -5.89 10.12 -22.55
C LEU A 431 -6.03 9.06 -21.46
N LEU A 432 -7.16 8.33 -21.47
CA LEU A 432 -7.41 7.21 -20.56
C LEU A 432 -7.65 5.97 -21.40
N GLY A 433 -7.13 4.82 -20.96
CA GLY A 433 -7.37 3.55 -21.64
C GLY A 433 -7.37 2.37 -20.68
N ASN A 434 -8.34 1.47 -20.84
CA ASN A 434 -8.38 0.21 -20.13
C ASN A 434 -8.11 -0.96 -21.07
N GLU A 435 -7.43 -1.98 -20.62
CA GLU A 435 -7.12 -3.22 -21.34
C GLU A 435 -6.54 -2.96 -22.76
N ALA A 436 -7.23 -3.38 -23.83
CA ALA A 436 -6.81 -3.09 -25.20
C ALA A 436 -6.79 -1.57 -25.50
N GLY A 437 -7.69 -0.81 -24.90
CA GLY A 437 -7.67 0.66 -24.94
C GLY A 437 -6.42 1.25 -24.29
N GLY A 438 -5.92 0.64 -23.23
CA GLY A 438 -4.65 1.02 -22.60
C GLY A 438 -3.45 0.78 -23.51
N THR A 439 -3.41 -0.35 -24.23
CA THR A 439 -2.38 -0.64 -25.24
C THR A 439 -2.38 0.42 -26.34
N LEU A 440 -3.57 0.75 -26.84
CA LEU A 440 -3.72 1.78 -27.86
C LEU A 440 -3.33 3.18 -27.34
N ALA A 441 -3.73 3.52 -26.11
CA ALA A 441 -3.36 4.80 -25.48
C ALA A 441 -1.84 4.96 -25.40
N THR A 442 -1.14 3.92 -24.99
CA THR A 442 0.32 3.89 -24.94
C THR A 442 0.92 4.17 -26.31
N THR A 443 0.48 3.47 -27.35
CA THR A 443 0.97 3.67 -28.72
C THR A 443 0.70 5.09 -29.22
N LEU A 444 -0.52 5.62 -29.02
CA LEU A 444 -0.89 6.96 -29.46
C LEU A 444 -0.05 8.05 -28.79
N VAL A 445 0.25 7.91 -27.50
CA VAL A 445 1.06 8.87 -26.76
C VAL A 445 2.52 8.80 -27.17
N LEU A 446 3.08 7.62 -27.38
CA LEU A 446 4.46 7.45 -27.84
C LEU A 446 4.67 8.04 -29.23
N ASP A 447 3.74 7.81 -30.14
CA ASP A 447 3.79 8.37 -31.50
C ASP A 447 3.54 9.89 -31.55
N ASN A 448 2.77 10.44 -30.58
CA ASN A 448 2.31 11.82 -30.58
C ASN A 448 2.40 12.48 -29.18
N PRO A 449 3.57 12.57 -28.56
CA PRO A 449 3.70 13.09 -27.18
C PRO A 449 3.30 14.55 -27.03
N GLN A 450 3.23 15.30 -28.14
CA GLN A 450 2.81 16.71 -28.16
C GLN A 450 1.29 16.91 -28.10
N VAL A 451 0.48 15.84 -28.19
CA VAL A 451 -0.99 15.93 -28.28
C VAL A 451 -1.64 15.88 -26.91
N PHE A 452 -1.14 15.05 -26.00
CA PHE A 452 -1.72 14.79 -24.68
C PHE A 452 -0.78 15.25 -23.57
N SER A 453 -1.32 15.79 -22.47
CA SER A 453 -0.55 16.13 -21.27
C SER A 453 -0.24 14.90 -20.41
N SER A 454 -1.18 13.95 -20.38
CA SER A 454 -1.11 12.77 -19.52
C SER A 454 -1.80 11.55 -20.13
N CYS A 455 -1.34 10.38 -19.73
CA CYS A 455 -1.84 9.08 -20.15
C CYS A 455 -2.14 8.22 -18.91
N TYR A 456 -3.39 7.80 -18.77
CA TYR A 456 -3.89 6.97 -17.68
C TYR A 456 -4.21 5.57 -18.20
N LEU A 457 -3.52 4.58 -17.70
CA LEU A 457 -3.57 3.18 -18.16
C LEU A 457 -4.14 2.30 -17.06
N TYR A 458 -5.19 1.54 -17.37
CA TYR A 458 -5.84 0.62 -16.43
C TYR A 458 -5.79 -0.80 -17.00
N ASN A 459 -5.06 -1.70 -16.35
CA ASN A 459 -4.85 -3.07 -16.79
C ASN A 459 -4.46 -3.17 -18.28
N ALA A 460 -3.62 -2.27 -18.77
CA ALA A 460 -3.26 -2.21 -20.17
C ALA A 460 -2.63 -3.54 -20.64
N LEU A 461 -3.08 -4.07 -21.79
CA LEU A 461 -2.59 -5.33 -22.36
C LEU A 461 -1.25 -5.10 -23.07
N LEU A 462 -0.23 -4.69 -22.33
CA LEU A 462 1.09 -4.37 -22.84
C LEU A 462 1.93 -5.64 -23.07
N PRO A 463 2.72 -5.71 -24.16
CA PRO A 463 3.67 -6.78 -24.36
C PRO A 463 4.83 -6.67 -23.35
N ASP A 464 5.42 -7.81 -23.00
CA ASP A 464 6.62 -7.88 -22.14
C ASP A 464 7.88 -7.56 -22.98
N VAL A 465 7.97 -6.34 -23.48
CA VAL A 465 9.10 -5.82 -24.27
C VAL A 465 9.21 -4.32 -24.04
N SER A 466 10.43 -3.77 -24.25
CA SER A 466 10.64 -2.32 -24.21
C SER A 466 9.78 -1.60 -25.26
N ILE A 467 9.05 -0.59 -24.85
CA ILE A 467 8.17 0.22 -25.70
C ILE A 467 8.62 1.66 -25.89
N GLY A 468 9.71 2.08 -25.22
CA GLY A 468 10.36 3.36 -25.39
C GLY A 468 9.53 4.55 -24.88
N ALA A 469 9.35 4.69 -23.59
CA ALA A 469 8.65 5.82 -22.98
C ALA A 469 9.28 7.18 -23.34
N THR A 470 8.46 8.25 -23.40
CA THR A 470 8.90 9.61 -23.76
C THR A 470 8.63 10.63 -22.65
N GLY A 471 9.60 11.52 -22.40
CA GLY A 471 9.72 12.38 -21.23
C GLY A 471 8.80 13.58 -21.11
N GLU A 472 7.80 13.76 -21.99
CA GLU A 472 6.94 14.95 -21.94
C GLU A 472 5.51 14.67 -21.42
N VAL A 473 5.16 13.42 -21.16
CA VAL A 473 3.81 12.99 -20.77
C VAL A 473 3.85 12.44 -19.35
N PHE A 474 2.91 12.85 -18.51
CA PHE A 474 2.71 12.21 -17.23
C PHE A 474 2.01 10.85 -17.44
N TYR A 475 2.51 9.81 -16.79
CA TYR A 475 1.92 8.48 -16.84
C TYR A 475 1.30 8.09 -15.50
N TYR A 476 0.08 7.61 -15.54
CA TYR A 476 -0.56 6.91 -14.44
C TYR A 476 -0.83 5.48 -14.88
N GLN A 477 -0.28 4.52 -14.18
CA GLN A 477 -0.53 3.10 -14.43
C GLN A 477 -1.22 2.47 -13.23
N ASP A 478 -2.26 1.71 -13.50
CA ASP A 478 -3.06 1.00 -12.52
C ASP A 478 -3.28 -0.42 -13.02
N VAL A 479 -2.73 -1.40 -12.33
CA VAL A 479 -2.77 -2.80 -12.71
C VAL A 479 -3.20 -3.65 -11.52
N THR A 480 -4.00 -4.67 -11.77
CA THR A 480 -4.34 -5.65 -10.73
C THR A 480 -3.22 -6.69 -10.58
N ASP A 481 -3.03 -7.21 -9.36
CA ASP A 481 -2.04 -8.25 -9.07
C ASP A 481 -2.31 -9.57 -9.82
N GLU A 482 -3.56 -9.77 -10.30
CA GLU A 482 -3.95 -10.90 -11.15
C GLU A 482 -3.99 -10.54 -12.66
N CYS A 483 -3.51 -9.37 -13.08
CA CYS A 483 -3.50 -8.97 -14.48
C CYS A 483 -2.65 -9.92 -15.35
N SER A 484 -3.22 -10.36 -16.46
CA SER A 484 -2.52 -11.24 -17.43
C SER A 484 -1.33 -10.57 -18.11
N ALA A 485 -1.34 -9.23 -18.23
CA ALA A 485 -0.28 -8.42 -18.82
C ALA A 485 0.56 -7.69 -17.76
N PHE A 486 0.66 -8.23 -16.54
CA PHE A 486 1.41 -7.60 -15.45
C PHE A 486 2.86 -7.29 -15.84
N ARG A 487 3.56 -8.23 -16.48
CA ARG A 487 4.96 -8.06 -16.93
C ARG A 487 5.15 -6.88 -17.87
N GLY A 488 4.25 -6.71 -18.85
CA GLY A 488 4.32 -5.58 -19.78
C GLY A 488 4.08 -4.24 -19.10
N ASN A 489 3.17 -4.19 -18.11
CA ASN A 489 2.95 -3.00 -17.29
C ASN A 489 4.16 -2.69 -16.40
N HIS A 490 4.75 -3.70 -15.79
CA HIS A 490 6.00 -3.56 -15.03
C HIS A 490 7.15 -3.05 -15.92
N GLN A 491 7.29 -3.59 -17.15
CA GLN A 491 8.31 -3.15 -18.09
C GLN A 491 8.17 -1.66 -18.43
N LEU A 492 6.94 -1.19 -18.75
CA LEU A 492 6.69 0.24 -18.99
C LEU A 492 7.03 1.09 -17.76
N TYR A 493 6.62 0.65 -16.57
CA TYR A 493 6.94 1.34 -15.32
C TYR A 493 8.45 1.47 -15.10
N ALA A 494 9.21 0.40 -15.31
CA ALA A 494 10.67 0.40 -15.19
C ALA A 494 11.32 1.38 -16.19
N GLU A 495 10.84 1.44 -17.43
CA GLU A 495 11.33 2.37 -18.46
C GLU A 495 11.03 3.83 -18.08
N ILE A 496 9.81 4.14 -17.68
CA ILE A 496 9.40 5.49 -17.25
C ILE A 496 10.32 5.99 -16.14
N ARG A 497 10.61 5.15 -15.17
CA ARG A 497 11.53 5.51 -14.07
C ARG A 497 12.96 5.77 -14.55
N ASN A 498 13.48 4.94 -15.45
CA ASN A 498 14.84 5.06 -15.96
C ASN A 498 15.04 6.34 -16.78
N GLU A 499 13.99 6.87 -17.40
CA GLU A 499 13.99 8.09 -18.20
C GLU A 499 13.63 9.35 -17.39
N ASP A 500 13.47 9.24 -16.06
CA ASP A 500 13.10 10.35 -15.14
C ASP A 500 11.81 11.08 -15.58
N ILE A 501 10.82 10.32 -16.03
CA ILE A 501 9.49 10.80 -16.46
C ILE A 501 8.56 10.86 -15.26
N ASP A 502 7.73 11.89 -15.15
CA ASP A 502 6.71 11.99 -14.09
C ASP A 502 5.68 10.86 -14.21
N TYR A 503 5.43 10.16 -13.11
CA TYR A 503 4.53 9.00 -13.09
C TYR A 503 3.86 8.77 -11.73
N GLU A 504 2.80 7.96 -11.77
CA GLU A 504 2.25 7.21 -10.63
C GLU A 504 2.00 5.76 -11.06
N TYR A 505 2.34 4.80 -10.20
CA TYR A 505 2.14 3.38 -10.45
C TYR A 505 1.38 2.72 -9.30
N ARG A 506 0.40 1.88 -9.63
CA ARG A 506 -0.45 1.18 -8.67
C ARG A 506 -0.55 -0.29 -9.02
N VAL A 507 -0.42 -1.14 -8.00
CA VAL A 507 -0.84 -2.54 -8.07
C VAL A 507 -1.97 -2.74 -7.07
N ARG A 508 -3.11 -3.21 -7.57
CA ARG A 508 -4.33 -3.42 -6.79
C ARG A 508 -4.64 -4.89 -6.64
N GLN A 509 -5.42 -5.18 -5.62
CA GLN A 509 -6.02 -6.50 -5.45
C GLN A 509 -6.99 -6.82 -6.59
N GLY A 510 -7.00 -8.10 -6.99
CA GLY A 510 -8.09 -8.70 -7.73
C GLY A 510 -7.82 -8.99 -9.20
N SER A 511 -8.85 -9.46 -9.84
CA SER A 511 -8.82 -9.88 -11.23
C SER A 511 -8.89 -8.68 -12.17
N GLN A 512 -8.36 -8.86 -13.37
CA GLN A 512 -8.54 -7.94 -14.48
C GLN A 512 -10.01 -8.00 -14.93
N ASN A 513 -10.80 -6.97 -14.57
CA ASN A 513 -12.20 -6.86 -14.93
C ASN A 513 -12.65 -5.39 -14.93
N TYR A 514 -13.88 -5.14 -15.39
CA TYR A 514 -14.43 -3.79 -15.47
C TYR A 514 -14.57 -3.10 -14.10
N GLN A 515 -14.85 -3.85 -13.02
CA GLN A 515 -14.91 -3.29 -11.67
C GLN A 515 -13.54 -2.80 -11.20
N ALA A 516 -12.47 -3.52 -11.55
CA ALA A 516 -11.10 -3.10 -11.28
C ALA A 516 -10.76 -1.79 -12.01
N PHE A 517 -11.21 -1.64 -13.27
CA PHE A 517 -11.11 -0.38 -13.99
C PHE A 517 -11.84 0.76 -13.27
N LEU A 518 -13.08 0.57 -12.83
CA LEU A 518 -13.84 1.59 -12.08
C LEU A 518 -13.17 1.95 -10.76
N ASN A 519 -12.61 0.97 -10.05
CA ASN A 519 -11.87 1.20 -8.81
C ASN A 519 -10.62 2.06 -9.09
N GLY A 520 -9.83 1.71 -10.10
CA GLY A 520 -8.66 2.46 -10.54
C GLY A 520 -9.00 3.88 -10.98
N LEU A 521 -10.02 4.04 -11.81
CA LEU A 521 -10.51 5.34 -12.26
C LEU A 521 -10.99 6.22 -11.08
N SER A 522 -11.70 5.62 -10.10
CA SER A 522 -12.18 6.34 -8.92
C SER A 522 -11.03 6.90 -8.08
N GLU A 523 -9.95 6.15 -7.94
CA GLU A 523 -8.79 6.57 -7.16
C GLU A 523 -7.88 7.55 -7.91
N SER A 524 -7.84 7.47 -9.24
CA SER A 524 -7.06 8.40 -10.08
C SER A 524 -7.70 9.77 -10.27
N ILE A 525 -8.94 10.00 -9.80
CA ILE A 525 -9.66 11.28 -9.96
C ILE A 525 -8.86 12.48 -9.45
N SER A 526 -8.17 12.37 -8.33
CA SER A 526 -7.32 13.46 -7.81
C SER A 526 -6.11 13.72 -8.69
N SER A 527 -5.46 12.68 -9.17
CA SER A 527 -4.33 12.76 -10.09
C SER A 527 -4.74 13.40 -11.43
N ILE A 528 -5.88 12.96 -12.02
CA ILE A 528 -6.44 13.59 -13.23
C ILE A 528 -6.71 15.08 -13.00
N LYS A 529 -7.26 15.45 -11.85
CA LYS A 529 -7.51 16.86 -11.52
C LYS A 529 -6.22 17.66 -11.45
N GLU A 530 -5.18 17.15 -10.84
CA GLU A 530 -3.87 17.81 -10.70
C GLU A 530 -3.20 18.03 -12.05
N THR A 531 -3.21 17.02 -12.94
CA THR A 531 -2.64 17.15 -14.30
C THR A 531 -3.39 18.16 -15.18
N LEU A 532 -4.68 18.41 -14.92
CA LEU A 532 -5.48 19.42 -15.63
C LEU A 532 -5.34 20.84 -15.06
N MET A 533 -4.72 21.01 -13.89
CA MET A 533 -4.49 22.33 -13.27
C MET A 533 -3.08 22.87 -13.50
N ASN A 534 -2.14 22.02 -13.92
CA ASN A 534 -0.76 22.34 -14.25
C ASN A 534 -0.58 22.60 -15.75
#